data_0256863c740cbea76d4832ae7ae2118d
#
_entry.id   0256863c740cbea76d4832ae7ae2118d
#
_cell.length_a   1.000
_cell.length_b   1.000
_cell.length_c   1.000
_cell.angle_alpha   90.00
_cell.angle_beta   90.00
_cell.angle_gamma   90.00
#
_symmetry.space_group_name_H-M   'P 1'
#
loop_
_entity.id
_entity.type
_entity.pdbx_description
1 polymer ?
#
loop_
_entity_poly.entity_id
_entity_poly.type
_entity_poly.pdbx_seq_one_letter_code
_entity_poly.pdbx_strand_id
1 'polypeptide(L)'
;MLDLLGVLRDGRLAVIELKAEEDLHLALQGLDYWIRVRWHHLRGEPGESGELQRAGYFSDRVLSQLPPKLYLVAPALRVHPATEVVLRYLSPEVDWELVALDERWRETARTIWRKRSTDLRGGAGAVTR
;
A
#
# COMPACT_ATOMS: atom_id res chain seq x y z
N MET A 1 -12.23 7.40 -6.81
CA MET A 1 -11.37 6.85 -5.75
C MET A 1 -11.85 5.46 -5.39
N LEU A 2 -10.94 4.54 -5.27
CA LEU A 2 -11.25 3.15 -4.96
C LEU A 2 -10.26 2.65 -3.92
N ASP A 3 -10.81 2.14 -2.80
CA ASP A 3 -10.03 1.55 -1.72
C ASP A 3 -10.30 0.05 -1.71
N LEU A 4 -9.26 -0.75 -1.73
CA LEU A 4 -9.36 -2.19 -1.73
C LEU A 4 -8.53 -2.77 -0.59
N LEU A 5 -9.02 -3.86 -0.03
CA LEU A 5 -8.30 -4.65 0.96
C LEU A 5 -8.15 -6.07 0.41
N GLY A 6 -6.93 -6.55 0.36
CA GLY A 6 -6.62 -7.88 -0.13
C GLY A 6 -5.69 -8.64 0.77
N VAL A 7 -5.35 -9.86 0.38
CA VAL A 7 -4.38 -10.71 1.07
C VAL A 7 -3.35 -11.20 0.07
N LEU A 8 -2.07 -10.98 0.38
CA LEU A 8 -0.97 -11.49 -0.43
C LEU A 8 -0.79 -12.99 -0.21
N ARG A 9 -0.02 -13.64 -1.08
CA ARG A 9 0.20 -15.10 -1.02
C ARG A 9 0.80 -15.57 0.30
N ASP A 10 1.59 -14.71 0.95
CA ASP A 10 2.22 -15.02 2.25
C ASP A 10 1.29 -14.78 3.44
N GLY A 11 0.05 -14.39 3.20
CA GLY A 11 -0.93 -14.08 4.24
C GLY A 11 -0.92 -12.64 4.73
N ARG A 12 -0.03 -11.80 4.21
CA ARG A 12 0.06 -10.39 4.59
C ARG A 12 -1.09 -9.61 3.97
N LEU A 13 -1.70 -8.72 4.74
CA LEU A 13 -2.74 -7.83 4.21
C LEU A 13 -2.16 -6.83 3.22
N ALA A 14 -2.94 -6.51 2.21
CA ALA A 14 -2.60 -5.49 1.21
C ALA A 14 -3.69 -4.42 1.21
N VAL A 15 -3.27 -3.18 1.42
CA VAL A 15 -4.13 -1.99 1.38
C VAL A 15 -3.86 -1.31 0.05
N ILE A 16 -4.90 -1.11 -0.76
CA ILE A 16 -4.76 -0.57 -2.10
C ILE A 16 -5.61 0.69 -2.24
N GLU A 17 -4.97 1.80 -2.55
CA GLU A 17 -5.62 3.07 -2.87
C GLU A 17 -5.43 3.35 -4.34
N LEU A 18 -6.52 3.45 -5.09
CA LEU A 18 -6.50 3.74 -6.53
C LEU A 18 -7.13 5.10 -6.80
N LYS A 19 -6.41 5.97 -7.51
CA LYS A 19 -6.90 7.26 -7.99
C LYS A 19 -6.73 7.35 -9.49
N ALA A 20 -7.83 7.58 -10.22
CA ALA A 20 -7.82 7.74 -11.67
C ALA A 20 -7.39 9.14 -12.10
N GLU A 21 -7.58 10.14 -11.24
CA GLU A 21 -7.22 11.53 -11.49
C GLU A 21 -5.97 11.91 -10.70
N GLU A 22 -5.23 12.92 -11.18
CA GLU A 22 -4.12 13.48 -10.44
C GLU A 22 -4.60 14.04 -9.10
N ASP A 23 -4.00 13.56 -8.00
CA ASP A 23 -4.41 13.97 -6.66
C ASP A 23 -3.19 14.04 -5.74
N LEU A 24 -2.93 15.23 -5.24
CA LEU A 24 -1.86 15.49 -4.29
C LEU A 24 -2.00 14.66 -3.01
N HIS A 25 -3.22 14.26 -2.65
CA HIS A 25 -3.50 13.57 -1.40
C HIS A 25 -3.46 12.04 -1.49
N LEU A 26 -3.09 11.48 -2.65
CA LEU A 26 -3.06 10.03 -2.86
C LEU A 26 -2.28 9.31 -1.74
N ALA A 27 -1.07 9.76 -1.44
CA ALA A 27 -0.23 9.14 -0.43
C ALA A 27 -0.83 9.26 0.97
N LEU A 28 -1.39 10.43 1.30
CA LEU A 28 -1.98 10.67 2.62
C LEU A 28 -3.26 9.87 2.83
N GLN A 29 -4.09 9.74 1.82
CA GLN A 29 -5.31 8.94 1.89
C GLN A 29 -5.00 7.45 2.00
N GLY A 30 -4.02 6.98 1.25
CA GLY A 30 -3.55 5.60 1.37
C GLY A 30 -2.97 5.31 2.74
N LEU A 31 -2.18 6.23 3.29
CA LEU A 31 -1.63 6.11 4.64
C LEU A 31 -2.73 6.07 5.69
N ASP A 32 -3.75 6.93 5.57
CA ASP A 32 -4.89 6.93 6.51
C ASP A 32 -5.60 5.58 6.49
N TYR A 33 -5.86 5.03 5.33
CA TYR A 33 -6.47 3.71 5.19
C TYR A 33 -5.57 2.62 5.77
N TRP A 34 -4.27 2.67 5.49
CA TRP A 34 -3.28 1.74 6.03
C TRP A 34 -3.27 1.75 7.56
N ILE A 35 -3.30 2.93 8.18
CA ILE A 35 -3.32 3.08 9.64
C ILE A 35 -4.56 2.40 10.23
N ARG A 36 -5.74 2.63 9.62
CA ARG A 36 -6.99 2.02 10.10
C ARG A 36 -6.98 0.51 9.98
N VAL A 37 -6.51 -0.03 8.85
CA VAL A 37 -6.42 -1.47 8.63
C VAL A 37 -5.44 -2.09 9.60
N ARG A 38 -4.27 -1.49 9.78
CA ARG A 38 -3.28 -1.97 10.74
C ARG A 38 -3.84 -2.02 12.14
N TRP A 39 -4.50 -0.94 12.55
CA TRP A 39 -5.12 -0.85 13.88
C TRP A 39 -6.09 -2.01 14.12
N HIS A 40 -7.02 -2.22 13.22
CA HIS A 40 -8.03 -3.26 13.36
C HIS A 40 -7.48 -4.67 13.21
N HIS A 41 -6.48 -4.83 12.36
CA HIS A 41 -5.86 -6.15 12.15
C HIS A 41 -5.04 -6.61 13.36
N LEU A 42 -4.31 -5.70 13.99
CA LEU A 42 -3.37 -6.04 15.06
C LEU A 42 -3.99 -5.94 16.46
N ARG A 43 -5.27 -5.55 16.58
CA ARG A 43 -5.95 -5.50 17.86
C ARG A 43 -6.32 -6.90 18.33
N GLY A 44 -5.89 -7.24 19.56
CA GLY A 44 -6.14 -8.51 20.19
C GLY A 44 -4.98 -8.92 21.07
N GLU A 45 -5.17 -9.97 21.85
CA GLU A 45 -4.11 -10.56 22.65
C GLU A 45 -3.14 -11.34 21.75
N PRO A 46 -1.87 -11.49 22.16
CA PRO A 46 -0.92 -12.30 21.41
C PRO A 46 -1.45 -13.72 21.17
N GLY A 47 -1.40 -14.16 19.92
CA GLY A 47 -1.87 -15.49 19.51
C GLY A 47 -3.35 -15.54 19.13
N GLU A 48 -4.10 -14.47 19.32
CA GLU A 48 -5.49 -14.40 18.87
C GLU A 48 -5.56 -13.83 17.45
N SER A 49 -6.65 -14.18 16.75
CA SER A 49 -6.97 -13.53 15.48
C SER A 49 -7.26 -12.05 15.68
N GLY A 50 -6.81 -11.22 14.75
CA GLY A 50 -7.09 -9.79 14.77
C GLY A 50 -8.58 -9.48 14.62
N GLU A 51 -8.97 -8.25 14.91
CA GLU A 51 -10.36 -7.79 14.88
C GLU A 51 -11.01 -7.99 13.50
N LEU A 52 -10.26 -7.74 12.40
CA LEU A 52 -10.77 -7.94 11.05
C LEU A 52 -11.17 -9.40 10.82
N GLN A 53 -10.32 -10.34 11.21
CA GLN A 53 -10.59 -11.75 11.01
C GLN A 53 -11.73 -12.24 11.91
N ARG A 54 -11.81 -11.75 13.14
CA ARG A 54 -12.95 -12.04 14.04
C ARG A 54 -14.26 -11.49 13.50
N ALA A 55 -14.21 -10.41 12.73
CA ALA A 55 -15.39 -9.84 12.06
C ALA A 55 -15.78 -10.60 10.78
N GLY A 56 -15.03 -11.64 10.41
CA GLY A 56 -15.35 -12.49 9.28
C GLY A 56 -14.52 -12.24 8.01
N TYR A 57 -13.64 -11.27 8.01
CA TYR A 57 -12.79 -11.00 6.85
C TYR A 57 -11.69 -12.05 6.74
N PHE A 58 -11.58 -12.66 5.55
CA PHE A 58 -10.54 -13.65 5.25
C PHE A 58 -10.50 -14.81 6.26
N SER A 59 -11.67 -15.27 6.69
CA SER A 59 -11.80 -16.29 7.74
C SER A 59 -11.22 -17.65 7.34
N ASP A 60 -11.05 -17.91 6.04
CA ASP A 60 -10.47 -19.12 5.47
C ASP A 60 -8.95 -19.05 5.32
N ARG A 61 -8.31 -17.97 5.74
CA ARG A 61 -6.88 -17.72 5.56
C ARG A 61 -6.18 -17.51 6.88
N VAL A 62 -4.92 -17.97 6.96
CA VAL A 62 -4.02 -17.58 8.05
C VAL A 62 -3.37 -16.26 7.69
N LEU A 63 -3.70 -15.21 8.43
CA LEU A 63 -3.18 -13.87 8.18
C LEU A 63 -1.85 -13.65 8.91
N SER A 64 -0.90 -13.02 8.21
CA SER A 64 0.36 -12.58 8.79
C SER A 64 0.11 -11.47 9.84
N GLN A 65 0.91 -11.46 10.91
CA GLN A 65 0.88 -10.40 11.92
C GLN A 65 1.79 -9.21 11.54
N LEU A 66 2.46 -9.28 10.41
CA LEU A 66 3.23 -8.14 9.91
C LEU A 66 2.28 -6.99 9.54
N PRO A 67 2.75 -5.72 9.63
CA PRO A 67 1.95 -4.60 9.16
C PRO A 67 1.52 -4.79 7.69
N PRO A 68 0.34 -4.31 7.30
CA PRO A 68 -0.11 -4.40 5.92
C PRO A 68 0.86 -3.75 4.95
N LYS A 69 0.89 -4.24 3.71
CA LYS A 69 1.59 -3.55 2.63
C LYS A 69 0.66 -2.53 1.99
N LEU A 70 1.17 -1.33 1.71
CA LEU A 70 0.41 -0.25 1.09
C LEU A 70 0.73 -0.16 -0.39
N TYR A 71 -0.30 -0.25 -1.22
CA TYR A 71 -0.19 -0.01 -2.65
C TYR A 71 -0.92 1.27 -3.01
N LEU A 72 -0.21 2.18 -3.68
CA LEU A 72 -0.78 3.38 -4.25
C LEU A 72 -0.76 3.22 -5.77
N VAL A 73 -1.92 3.32 -6.40
CA VAL A 73 -2.08 3.02 -7.82
C VAL A 73 -2.70 4.19 -8.54
N ALA A 74 -2.09 4.62 -9.64
CA ALA A 74 -2.61 5.70 -10.47
C ALA A 74 -2.12 5.53 -11.91
N PRO A 75 -2.83 6.11 -12.91
CA PRO A 75 -2.28 6.19 -14.27
C PRO A 75 -0.96 6.96 -14.27
N ALA A 76 -0.02 6.53 -15.09
CA ALA A 76 1.36 7.05 -15.07
C ALA A 76 1.43 8.58 -15.20
N LEU A 77 0.59 9.17 -16.05
CA LEU A 77 0.56 10.62 -16.27
C LEU A 77 -0.24 11.38 -15.20
N ARG A 78 -0.87 10.67 -14.27
CA ARG A 78 -1.69 11.25 -13.21
C ARG A 78 -1.05 11.16 -11.84
N VAL A 79 0.20 10.69 -11.75
CA VAL A 79 0.94 10.71 -10.49
C VAL A 79 1.44 12.12 -10.24
N HIS A 80 0.97 12.72 -9.16
CA HIS A 80 1.41 14.06 -8.79
C HIS A 80 2.89 14.04 -8.41
N PRO A 81 3.71 15.01 -8.87
CA PRO A 81 5.14 15.00 -8.55
C PRO A 81 5.47 14.99 -7.06
N ALA A 82 4.62 15.58 -6.21
CA ALA A 82 4.83 15.59 -4.77
C ALA A 82 4.60 14.23 -4.10
N THR A 83 3.95 13.27 -4.77
CA THR A 83 3.64 11.96 -4.19
C THR A 83 4.90 11.25 -3.72
N GLU A 84 5.93 11.17 -4.55
CA GLU A 84 7.17 10.52 -4.17
C GLU A 84 7.87 11.23 -3.01
N VAL A 85 7.81 12.56 -2.98
CA VAL A 85 8.40 13.35 -1.89
C VAL A 85 7.72 13.00 -0.57
N VAL A 86 6.39 12.97 -0.56
CA VAL A 86 5.62 12.61 0.64
C VAL A 86 5.98 11.18 1.09
N LEU A 87 6.06 10.24 0.16
CA LEU A 87 6.37 8.84 0.48
C LEU A 87 7.73 8.67 1.13
N ARG A 88 8.72 9.49 0.77
CA ARG A 88 10.06 9.44 1.39
C ARG A 88 10.05 9.80 2.87
N TYR A 89 9.05 10.53 3.33
CA TYR A 89 8.93 10.94 4.72
C TYR A 89 8.06 10.02 5.56
N LEU A 90 7.52 8.95 4.98
CA LEU A 90 6.76 7.98 5.76
C LEU A 90 7.68 7.15 6.66
N SER A 91 7.11 6.71 7.78
CA SER A 91 7.82 5.81 8.70
C SER A 91 8.36 4.58 7.95
N PRO A 92 9.58 4.10 8.29
CA PRO A 92 10.13 2.89 7.69
C PRO A 92 9.28 1.63 7.87
N GLU A 93 8.37 1.61 8.84
CA GLU A 93 7.48 0.45 9.03
C GLU A 93 6.36 0.39 7.99
N VAL A 94 6.13 1.50 7.25
CA VAL A 94 5.18 1.50 6.14
C VAL A 94 5.88 0.97 4.91
N ASP A 95 5.58 -0.28 4.57
CA ASP A 95 6.08 -0.89 3.34
C ASP A 95 5.12 -0.51 2.22
N TRP A 96 5.54 0.39 1.34
CA TRP A 96 4.70 0.92 0.28
C TRP A 96 5.25 0.60 -1.11
N GLU A 97 4.35 0.55 -2.06
CA GLU A 97 4.67 0.44 -3.49
C GLU A 97 3.78 1.40 -4.27
N LEU A 98 4.40 2.27 -5.05
CA LEU A 98 3.71 3.17 -5.96
C LEU A 98 3.70 2.54 -7.35
N VAL A 99 2.51 2.27 -7.87
CA VAL A 99 2.31 1.57 -9.14
C VAL A 99 1.68 2.51 -10.14
N ALA A 100 2.37 2.77 -11.25
CA ALA A 100 1.86 3.59 -12.33
C ALA A 100 1.35 2.70 -13.46
N LEU A 101 0.08 2.85 -13.78
CA LEU A 101 -0.59 2.08 -14.82
C LEU A 101 -0.59 2.81 -16.16
N ASP A 102 -0.76 2.03 -17.23
CA ASP A 102 -1.03 2.57 -18.57
C ASP A 102 -2.31 3.43 -18.52
N GLU A 103 -2.34 4.50 -19.31
CA GLU A 103 -3.51 5.38 -19.36
C GLU A 103 -4.79 4.66 -19.82
N ARG A 104 -4.64 3.53 -20.49
CA ARG A 104 -5.76 2.66 -20.88
C ARG A 104 -6.00 1.52 -19.89
N TRP A 105 -5.74 1.76 -18.61
CA TRP A 105 -5.84 0.73 -17.57
C TRP A 105 -7.24 0.12 -17.44
N ARG A 106 -8.30 0.86 -17.84
CA ARG A 106 -9.67 0.33 -17.83
C ARG A 106 -9.90 -0.76 -18.88
N GLU A 107 -9.12 -0.73 -19.95
CA GLU A 107 -9.16 -1.74 -21.01
C GLU A 107 -8.19 -2.88 -20.72
N THR A 108 -6.95 -2.53 -20.38
CA THR A 108 -5.90 -3.49 -20.07
C THR A 108 -5.05 -2.94 -18.94
N ALA A 109 -5.15 -3.56 -17.77
CA ALA A 109 -4.36 -3.16 -16.60
C ALA A 109 -2.91 -3.53 -16.82
N ARG A 110 -2.10 -2.57 -17.26
CA ARG A 110 -0.69 -2.77 -17.52
C ARG A 110 0.13 -1.79 -16.69
N THR A 111 1.10 -2.32 -15.95
CA THR A 111 2.03 -1.50 -15.17
C THR A 111 3.09 -0.91 -16.09
N ILE A 112 3.24 0.42 -16.05
CA ILE A 112 4.29 1.13 -16.77
C ILE A 112 5.56 1.18 -15.93
N TRP A 113 5.44 1.56 -14.66
CA TRP A 113 6.55 1.53 -13.72
C TRP A 113 6.03 1.36 -12.29
N ARG A 114 6.94 0.97 -11.40
CA ARG A 114 6.66 0.90 -9.97
C ARG A 114 7.87 1.36 -9.19
N LYS A 115 7.62 1.95 -8.02
CA LYS A 115 8.64 2.33 -7.06
C LYS A 115 8.26 1.77 -5.70
N ARG A 116 9.24 1.25 -4.98
CA ARG A 116 9.03 0.61 -3.67
C ARG A 116 9.79 1.35 -2.59
N SER A 117 9.29 1.27 -1.36
CA SER A 117 10.00 1.79 -0.19
C SER A 117 11.38 1.14 -0.04
N THR A 118 11.50 -0.13 -0.41
CA THR A 118 12.77 -0.87 -0.37
C THR A 118 13.79 -0.34 -1.37
N ASP A 119 13.33 0.19 -2.51
CA ASP A 119 14.22 0.79 -3.51
C ASP A 119 14.91 2.05 -2.98
N LEU A 120 14.19 2.84 -2.18
CA LEU A 120 14.75 4.04 -1.56
C LEU A 120 15.85 3.70 -0.56
N ARG A 121 15.69 2.61 0.21
CA ARG A 121 16.70 2.15 1.17
C ARG A 121 17.96 1.70 0.46
N GLY A 122 17.81 0.94 -0.62
CA GLY A 122 18.94 0.55 -1.46
C GLY A 122 19.61 1.74 -2.13
N GLY A 123 18.82 2.69 -2.63
CA GLY A 123 19.31 3.92 -3.23
C GLY A 123 20.08 4.80 -2.27
N ALA A 124 19.64 4.88 -1.01
CA ALA A 124 20.34 5.63 0.02
C ALA A 124 21.74 5.06 0.26
N GLY A 125 21.88 3.74 0.29
CA GLY A 125 23.19 3.09 0.39
C GLY A 125 24.07 3.38 -0.82
N ALA A 126 23.51 3.44 -2.00
CA ALA A 126 24.26 3.71 -3.22
C ALA A 126 24.70 5.16 -3.36
N VAL A 127 23.98 6.09 -2.74
CA VAL A 127 24.23 7.54 -2.85
C VAL A 127 25.29 8.02 -1.86
N THR A 128 25.59 7.28 -0.83
CA THR A 128 26.55 7.64 0.20
C THR A 128 28.01 7.44 -0.23
N ARG A 129 28.28 7.72 -1.45
CA ARG A 129 29.64 7.64 -1.98
C ARG A 129 30.36 8.95 -1.79
#